data_c488978f1e525f6f11680fffd07da1bd
#
_entry.id   c488978f1e525f6f11680fffd07da1bd
#
_cell.length_a   1.000
_cell.length_b   1.000
_cell.length_c   1.000
_cell.angle_alpha   90.00
_cell.angle_beta   90.00
_cell.angle_gamma   90.00
#
_symmetry.space_group_name_H-M   'P 1'
#
loop_
_entity.id
_entity.type
_entity.pdbx_description
1 polymer ?
#
loop_
_entity_poly.entity_id
_entity_poly.type
_entity_poly.pdbx_seq_one_letter_code
_entity_poly.pdbx_strand_id
1 'polypeptide(L)'
;MGPEVVKIRVQALNEEAFKPYGSVLRQKQPIFPEVDPGEGKVAMELLRVKPGSRNRQGSGYRIEELAIHFSYNQTFIPLKGSIILIVAPAPPKVGKSETDYSVDYSKLAAFLIESGQAAMIDKGVWHGAAVPGAECEFINVTRKNPGEVTSDQFRHPTQRGYVETVDVLKRDQKVVELEL
;
A
#
# COMPACT_ATOMS: atom_id res chain seq x y z
N MET A 1 26.64 -6.50 10.12
CA MET A 1 25.40 -6.69 10.89
C MET A 1 24.30 -7.04 9.91
N GLY A 2 23.37 -7.95 10.26
CA GLY A 2 22.21 -8.22 9.42
C GLY A 2 21.20 -7.06 9.47
N PRO A 3 20.17 -7.08 8.60
CA PRO A 3 19.14 -6.05 8.58
C PRO A 3 18.34 -6.04 9.89
N GLU A 4 17.88 -4.88 10.28
CA GLU A 4 16.98 -4.73 11.42
C GLU A 4 15.60 -5.26 11.06
N VAL A 5 15.03 -6.11 11.93
CA VAL A 5 13.68 -6.66 11.74
C VAL A 5 12.67 -5.80 12.48
N VAL A 6 11.73 -5.22 11.74
CA VAL A 6 10.58 -4.47 12.28
C VAL A 6 9.37 -5.40 12.27
N LYS A 7 8.94 -5.84 13.47
CA LYS A 7 7.77 -6.72 13.61
C LYS A 7 6.51 -5.93 13.78
N ILE A 8 5.47 -6.30 13.04
CA ILE A 8 4.17 -5.62 13.08
C ILE A 8 3.07 -6.66 13.21
N ARG A 9 2.25 -6.50 14.23
CA ARG A 9 1.06 -7.33 14.40
C ARG A 9 -0.03 -6.88 13.44
N VAL A 10 -0.59 -7.83 12.69
CA VAL A 10 -1.74 -7.58 11.83
C VAL A 10 -2.98 -7.42 12.68
N GLN A 11 -3.75 -6.37 12.44
CA GLN A 11 -4.99 -6.06 13.13
C GLN A 11 -6.18 -6.06 12.14
N ALA A 12 -7.37 -6.30 12.65
CA ALA A 12 -8.57 -6.15 11.84
C ALA A 12 -8.73 -4.69 11.39
N LEU A 13 -9.21 -4.49 10.15
CA LEU A 13 -9.51 -3.16 9.65
C LEU A 13 -10.58 -2.48 10.50
N ASN A 14 -10.28 -1.35 11.09
CA ASN A 14 -11.23 -0.48 11.76
C ASN A 14 -10.93 0.98 11.43
N GLU A 15 -11.95 1.81 11.46
CA GLU A 15 -11.88 3.19 11.00
C GLU A 15 -10.98 4.06 11.86
N GLU A 16 -11.07 3.94 13.17
CA GLU A 16 -10.33 4.82 14.09
C GLU A 16 -8.83 4.59 13.96
N ALA A 17 -8.41 3.31 13.93
CA ALA A 17 -7.01 2.96 13.77
C ALA A 17 -6.48 3.24 12.35
N PHE A 18 -7.35 3.19 11.32
CA PHE A 18 -6.95 3.45 9.94
C PHE A 18 -6.95 4.95 9.58
N LYS A 19 -7.63 5.79 10.33
CA LYS A 19 -7.79 7.23 10.08
C LYS A 19 -6.48 8.00 9.79
N PRO A 20 -5.32 7.69 10.40
CA PRO A 20 -4.06 8.37 10.06
C PRO A 20 -3.53 8.07 8.65
N TYR A 21 -4.08 7.08 7.97
CA TYR A 21 -3.59 6.56 6.69
C TYR A 21 -4.62 6.73 5.56
N GLY A 22 -5.88 7.05 5.89
CA GLY A 22 -6.94 7.16 4.90
C GLY A 22 -8.32 6.89 5.47
N SER A 23 -9.19 6.32 4.63
CA SER A 23 -10.60 6.13 4.93
C SER A 23 -11.04 4.68 4.72
N VAL A 24 -11.94 4.21 5.58
CA VAL A 24 -12.63 2.92 5.44
C VAL A 24 -14.01 3.16 4.84
N LEU A 25 -14.36 2.40 3.78
CA LEU A 25 -15.68 2.50 3.15
C LEU A 25 -16.76 1.97 4.10
N ARG A 26 -17.79 2.76 4.29
CA ARG A 26 -18.94 2.45 5.13
C ARG A 26 -20.24 2.46 4.34
N GLN A 27 -21.21 1.73 4.84
CA GLN A 27 -22.56 1.79 4.31
C GLN A 27 -23.13 3.22 4.42
N LYS A 28 -23.63 3.76 3.30
CA LYS A 28 -24.21 5.12 3.18
C LYS A 28 -23.24 6.29 3.43
N GLN A 29 -21.92 6.02 3.47
CA GLN A 29 -20.89 7.06 3.57
C GLN A 29 -19.92 6.90 2.40
N PRO A 30 -20.09 7.68 1.31
CA PRO A 30 -19.21 7.57 0.15
C PRO A 30 -17.80 8.08 0.48
N ILE A 31 -16.80 7.46 -0.13
CA ILE A 31 -15.44 7.98 -0.21
C ILE A 31 -15.20 8.42 -1.65
N PHE A 32 -14.37 9.43 -1.85
CA PHE A 32 -14.13 10.03 -3.17
C PHE A 32 -12.64 9.88 -3.50
N PRO A 33 -12.27 8.83 -4.28
CA PRO A 33 -10.90 8.73 -4.77
C PRO A 33 -10.56 9.93 -5.65
N GLU A 34 -9.39 10.50 -5.42
CA GLU A 34 -8.93 11.71 -6.10
C GLU A 34 -7.66 11.43 -6.89
N VAL A 35 -7.52 12.16 -8.00
CA VAL A 35 -6.28 12.31 -8.78
C VAL A 35 -6.06 13.80 -8.97
N ASP A 36 -4.85 14.27 -8.74
CA ASP A 36 -4.51 15.68 -8.92
C ASP A 36 -4.66 16.12 -10.38
N PRO A 37 -5.05 17.37 -10.64
CA PRO A 37 -5.25 17.87 -12.00
C PRO A 37 -4.02 17.67 -12.88
N GLY A 38 -4.21 17.09 -14.06
CA GLY A 38 -3.13 16.81 -15.01
C GLY A 38 -2.39 15.48 -14.80
N GLU A 39 -2.64 14.79 -13.68
CA GLU A 39 -1.92 13.58 -13.28
C GLU A 39 -2.55 12.27 -13.78
N GLY A 40 -3.55 12.35 -14.61
CA GLY A 40 -4.29 11.19 -15.16
C GLY A 40 -5.74 11.18 -14.76
N LYS A 41 -6.32 9.99 -14.73
CA LYS A 41 -7.74 9.75 -14.38
C LYS A 41 -7.85 8.65 -13.34
N VAL A 42 -8.91 8.69 -12.54
CA VAL A 42 -9.30 7.57 -11.69
C VAL A 42 -9.59 6.35 -12.59
N ALA A 43 -8.99 5.24 -12.28
CA ALA A 43 -9.15 3.97 -12.97
C ALA A 43 -9.54 2.86 -11.97
N MET A 44 -10.33 1.92 -12.44
CA MET A 44 -10.67 0.71 -11.68
C MET A 44 -10.10 -0.50 -12.40
N GLU A 45 -9.43 -1.37 -11.65
CA GLU A 45 -8.79 -2.56 -12.18
C GLU A 45 -9.21 -3.77 -11.35
N LEU A 46 -9.57 -4.85 -12.02
CA LEU A 46 -9.75 -6.14 -11.37
C LEU A 46 -8.42 -6.89 -11.37
N LEU A 47 -7.86 -7.12 -10.20
CA LEU A 47 -6.58 -7.78 -10.03
C LEU A 47 -6.75 -9.09 -9.28
N ARG A 48 -5.96 -10.10 -9.69
CA ARG A 48 -5.85 -11.37 -9.00
C ARG A 48 -4.39 -11.60 -8.61
N VAL A 49 -4.15 -11.71 -7.33
CA VAL A 49 -2.81 -11.82 -6.76
C VAL A 49 -2.71 -13.08 -5.93
N LYS A 50 -1.64 -13.84 -6.18
CA LYS A 50 -1.23 -14.99 -5.36
C LYS A 50 -0.12 -14.58 -4.42
N PRO A 51 0.01 -15.23 -3.26
CA PRO A 51 1.14 -14.99 -2.37
C PRO A 51 2.45 -15.19 -3.13
N GLY A 52 3.30 -14.18 -3.13
CA GLY A 52 4.65 -14.31 -3.68
C GLY A 52 5.51 -15.22 -2.80
N SER A 53 6.31 -16.09 -3.40
CA SER A 53 7.27 -16.93 -2.69
C SER A 53 8.30 -16.12 -1.90
N ARG A 54 8.53 -14.86 -2.28
CA ARG A 54 9.44 -13.93 -1.58
C ARG A 54 8.87 -13.35 -0.28
N ASN A 55 7.55 -13.40 -0.09
CA ASN A 55 6.88 -12.78 1.04
C ASN A 55 6.57 -13.74 2.19
N ARG A 56 7.09 -14.96 2.14
CA ARG A 56 6.90 -15.95 3.21
C ARG A 56 8.24 -16.40 3.76
N GLN A 57 8.45 -16.20 5.05
CA GLN A 57 9.54 -16.81 5.78
C GLN A 57 8.99 -17.39 7.09
N GLY A 58 9.05 -18.72 7.24
CA GLY A 58 8.40 -19.40 8.37
C GLY A 58 6.89 -19.28 8.34
N SER A 59 6.27 -18.92 9.46
CA SER A 59 4.81 -18.67 9.57
C SER A 59 4.41 -17.21 9.27
N GLY A 60 5.37 -16.34 8.99
CA GLY A 60 5.17 -14.90 8.79
C GLY A 60 5.24 -14.45 7.33
N TYR A 61 4.91 -13.21 7.11
CA TYR A 61 5.08 -12.50 5.83
C TYR A 61 6.17 -11.46 5.97
N ARG A 62 7.07 -11.42 4.99
CA ARG A 62 8.16 -10.48 4.94
C ARG A 62 7.91 -9.48 3.81
N ILE A 63 7.96 -8.20 4.13
CA ILE A 63 7.79 -7.10 3.19
C ILE A 63 9.13 -6.38 3.04
N GLU A 64 9.59 -6.29 1.81
CA GLU A 64 10.86 -5.64 1.47
C GLU A 64 10.65 -4.37 0.63
N GLU A 65 9.43 -4.14 0.13
CA GLU A 65 9.12 -2.99 -0.71
C GLU A 65 7.92 -2.23 -0.15
N LEU A 66 8.02 -0.91 -0.12
CA LEU A 66 6.91 0.00 0.15
C LEU A 66 6.82 1.02 -0.98
N ALA A 67 5.59 1.39 -1.33
CA ALA A 67 5.29 2.41 -2.32
C ALA A 67 4.63 3.63 -1.68
N ILE A 68 4.74 4.78 -2.34
CA ILE A 68 4.05 6.03 -1.97
C ILE A 68 3.50 6.68 -3.23
N HIS A 69 2.27 7.15 -3.17
CA HIS A 69 1.62 7.89 -4.24
C HIS A 69 1.44 9.34 -3.83
N PHE A 70 1.96 10.28 -4.61
CA PHE A 70 1.94 11.70 -4.25
C PHE A 70 0.73 12.45 -4.80
N SER A 71 0.15 11.98 -5.89
CA SER A 71 -0.86 12.72 -6.67
C SER A 71 -2.24 12.05 -6.70
N TYR A 72 -2.42 10.93 -6.04
CA TYR A 72 -3.70 10.23 -6.03
C TYR A 72 -3.89 9.32 -4.81
N ASN A 73 -5.17 9.07 -4.48
CA ASN A 73 -5.57 8.06 -3.51
C ASN A 73 -5.61 6.69 -4.18
N GLN A 74 -5.36 5.63 -3.40
CA GLN A 74 -5.53 4.26 -3.86
C GLN A 74 -6.52 3.52 -2.97
N THR A 75 -7.46 2.77 -3.58
CA THR A 75 -8.46 2.02 -2.82
C THR A 75 -8.37 0.54 -3.14
N PHE A 76 -8.40 -0.29 -2.11
CA PHE A 76 -8.41 -1.74 -2.17
C PHE A 76 -9.77 -2.27 -1.74
N ILE A 77 -10.41 -3.09 -2.59
CA ILE A 77 -11.73 -3.68 -2.37
C ILE A 77 -11.64 -5.18 -2.65
N PRO A 78 -11.30 -6.02 -1.66
CA PRO A 78 -11.28 -7.47 -1.84
C PRO A 78 -12.67 -8.02 -2.18
N LEU A 79 -12.75 -8.76 -3.28
CA LEU A 79 -13.95 -9.50 -3.72
C LEU A 79 -13.90 -10.94 -3.25
N LYS A 80 -12.70 -11.54 -3.25
CA LYS A 80 -12.45 -12.92 -2.82
C LYS A 80 -11.12 -12.99 -2.10
N GLY A 81 -11.08 -13.68 -0.98
CA GLY A 81 -9.90 -13.72 -0.11
C GLY A 81 -9.75 -12.43 0.71
N SER A 82 -8.54 -12.17 1.13
CA SER A 82 -8.20 -10.99 1.91
C SER A 82 -6.84 -10.43 1.53
N ILE A 83 -6.60 -9.18 1.85
CA ILE A 83 -5.32 -8.50 1.66
C ILE A 83 -4.86 -7.90 2.99
N ILE A 84 -3.59 -8.02 3.30
CA ILE A 84 -2.98 -7.28 4.40
C ILE A 84 -2.36 -6.02 3.80
N LEU A 85 -2.82 -4.88 4.25
CA LEU A 85 -2.31 -3.58 3.86
C LEU A 85 -1.38 -3.07 4.96
N ILE A 86 -0.12 -2.86 4.60
CA ILE A 86 0.90 -2.27 5.46
C ILE A 86 0.95 -0.78 5.13
N VAL A 87 0.89 0.08 6.13
CA VAL A 87 0.87 1.54 5.95
C VAL A 87 1.77 2.26 6.94
N ALA A 88 2.35 3.38 6.50
CA ALA A 88 2.98 4.36 7.38
C ALA A 88 2.51 5.77 6.99
N PRO A 89 2.41 6.71 7.95
CA PRO A 89 1.96 8.06 7.65
C PRO A 89 2.83 8.73 6.60
N ALA A 90 2.24 9.71 5.91
CA ALA A 90 2.98 10.59 5.02
C ALA A 90 4.19 11.20 5.75
N PRO A 91 5.38 11.18 5.15
CA PRO A 91 6.54 11.82 5.74
C PRO A 91 6.29 13.32 5.88
N PRO A 92 6.81 13.96 6.93
CA PRO A 92 6.76 15.41 7.02
C PRO A 92 7.49 15.99 5.80
N LYS A 93 6.94 17.03 5.19
CA LYS A 93 7.61 17.74 4.11
C LYS A 93 8.89 18.37 4.65
N VAL A 94 10.01 17.69 4.47
CA VAL A 94 11.33 18.15 4.89
C VAL A 94 12.09 18.64 3.66
N GLY A 95 12.20 19.95 3.51
CA GLY A 95 13.06 20.57 2.53
C GLY A 95 12.49 20.66 1.11
N LYS A 96 13.33 21.20 0.20
CA LYS A 96 13.00 21.39 -1.23
C LYS A 96 13.38 20.20 -2.12
N SER A 97 13.94 19.14 -1.56
CA SER A 97 14.34 17.95 -2.30
C SER A 97 13.23 16.91 -2.23
N GLU A 98 12.63 16.59 -3.36
CA GLU A 98 11.60 15.56 -3.51
C GLU A 98 12.12 14.13 -3.32
N THR A 99 13.38 13.97 -2.91
CA THR A 99 14.07 12.68 -2.82
C THR A 99 14.30 12.18 -1.38
N ASP A 100 14.00 12.98 -0.37
CA ASP A 100 14.25 12.63 1.04
C ASP A 100 13.00 12.17 1.77
N TYR A 101 12.24 11.25 1.16
CA TYR A 101 11.10 10.65 1.83
C TYR A 101 11.54 9.47 2.70
N SER A 102 11.54 9.68 4.02
CA SER A 102 11.79 8.60 4.98
C SER A 102 10.51 7.86 5.33
N VAL A 103 10.64 6.58 5.64
CA VAL A 103 9.57 5.78 6.26
C VAL A 103 9.69 5.91 7.78
N ASP A 104 8.62 6.32 8.44
CA ASP A 104 8.56 6.28 9.90
C ASP A 104 8.18 4.85 10.36
N TYR A 105 9.19 4.02 10.55
CA TYR A 105 9.02 2.62 10.96
C TYR A 105 8.36 2.46 12.33
N SER A 106 8.41 3.46 13.19
CA SER A 106 7.76 3.41 14.51
C SER A 106 6.23 3.56 14.41
N LYS A 107 5.74 4.04 13.26
CA LYS A 107 4.32 4.25 12.97
C LYS A 107 3.78 3.33 11.88
N LEU A 108 4.55 2.32 11.51
CA LEU A 108 4.03 1.27 10.62
C LEU A 108 2.87 0.53 11.31
N ALA A 109 1.81 0.32 10.55
CA ALA A 109 0.67 -0.50 10.95
C ALA A 109 0.31 -1.48 9.83
N ALA A 110 -0.33 -2.58 10.18
CA ALA A 110 -0.80 -3.58 9.24
C ALA A 110 -2.27 -3.93 9.51
N PHE A 111 -3.09 -3.87 8.47
CA PHE A 111 -4.53 -4.10 8.54
C PHE A 111 -4.95 -5.23 7.61
N LEU A 112 -5.71 -6.18 8.15
CA LEU A 112 -6.37 -7.21 7.35
C LEU A 112 -7.67 -6.62 6.78
N ILE A 113 -7.77 -6.58 5.45
CA ILE A 113 -8.97 -6.17 4.73
C ILE A 113 -9.59 -7.43 4.16
N GLU A 114 -10.78 -7.76 4.61
CA GLU A 114 -11.53 -8.93 4.19
C GLU A 114 -12.51 -8.61 3.05
N SER A 115 -12.99 -9.65 2.36
CA SER A 115 -14.06 -9.50 1.37
C SER A 115 -15.27 -8.76 1.98
N GLY A 116 -15.79 -7.76 1.27
CA GLY A 116 -16.88 -6.90 1.73
C GLY A 116 -16.44 -5.67 2.52
N GLN A 117 -15.14 -5.53 2.77
CA GLN A 117 -14.54 -4.30 3.30
C GLN A 117 -13.80 -3.55 2.17
N ALA A 118 -13.54 -2.27 2.39
CA ALA A 118 -12.67 -1.49 1.51
C ALA A 118 -11.92 -0.41 2.30
N ALA A 119 -10.69 -0.16 1.90
CA ALA A 119 -9.85 0.88 2.47
C ALA A 119 -9.24 1.73 1.36
N MET A 120 -9.35 3.04 1.48
CA MET A 120 -8.70 4.04 0.64
C MET A 120 -7.51 4.63 1.38
N ILE A 121 -6.34 4.56 0.78
CA ILE A 121 -5.10 5.17 1.26
C ILE A 121 -5.03 6.59 0.75
N ASP A 122 -4.68 7.52 1.62
CA ASP A 122 -4.48 8.91 1.26
C ASP A 122 -3.17 9.13 0.49
N LYS A 123 -3.15 10.21 -0.28
CA LYS A 123 -1.95 10.68 -0.97
C LYS A 123 -0.80 10.89 0.03
N GLY A 124 0.38 10.46 -0.34
CA GLY A 124 1.57 10.59 0.50
C GLY A 124 1.74 9.53 1.59
N VAL A 125 0.81 8.60 1.73
CA VAL A 125 0.93 7.48 2.69
C VAL A 125 1.78 6.37 2.10
N TRP A 126 2.82 5.95 2.82
CA TRP A 126 3.58 4.76 2.48
C TRP A 126 2.74 3.51 2.64
N HIS A 127 2.82 2.61 1.67
CA HIS A 127 2.06 1.37 1.75
C HIS A 127 2.74 0.20 1.04
N GLY A 128 2.37 -0.99 1.48
CA GLY A 128 2.68 -2.25 0.86
C GLY A 128 1.51 -3.21 1.05
N ALA A 129 1.51 -4.32 0.33
CA ALA A 129 0.44 -5.30 0.42
C ALA A 129 0.97 -6.73 0.46
N ALA A 130 0.28 -7.58 1.22
CA ALA A 130 0.49 -9.02 1.25
C ALA A 130 -0.84 -9.76 1.17
N VAL A 131 -0.81 -10.96 0.60
CA VAL A 131 -1.98 -11.85 0.51
C VAL A 131 -1.80 -12.99 1.49
N PRO A 132 -2.59 -13.06 2.58
CA PRO A 132 -2.40 -14.05 3.64
C PRO A 132 -2.90 -15.46 3.27
N GLY A 133 -3.76 -15.57 2.28
CA GLY A 133 -4.33 -16.83 1.82
C GLY A 133 -3.66 -17.42 0.59
N ALA A 134 -4.39 -18.23 -0.13
CA ALA A 134 -3.93 -18.83 -1.40
C ALA A 134 -3.97 -17.84 -2.57
N GLU A 135 -4.97 -16.97 -2.59
CA GLU A 135 -5.23 -15.98 -3.65
C GLU A 135 -6.15 -14.88 -3.12
N CYS A 136 -5.97 -13.67 -3.61
CA CYS A 136 -6.91 -12.57 -3.42
C CYS A 136 -7.31 -12.00 -4.78
N GLU A 137 -8.62 -11.83 -5.01
CA GLU A 137 -9.17 -11.09 -6.13
C GLU A 137 -9.78 -9.79 -5.59
N PHE A 138 -9.36 -8.65 -6.11
CA PHE A 138 -9.78 -7.35 -5.59
C PHE A 138 -9.89 -6.30 -6.70
N ILE A 139 -10.74 -5.31 -6.47
CA ILE A 139 -10.76 -4.10 -7.26
C ILE A 139 -9.74 -3.13 -6.67
N ASN A 140 -8.80 -2.71 -7.52
CA ASN A 140 -7.86 -1.63 -7.25
C ASN A 140 -8.41 -0.35 -7.90
N VAL A 141 -8.77 0.64 -7.09
CA VAL A 141 -9.07 1.97 -7.60
C VAL A 141 -7.82 2.81 -7.49
N THR A 142 -7.30 3.24 -8.61
CA THR A 142 -6.00 3.87 -8.75
C THR A 142 -6.04 4.99 -9.79
N ARG A 143 -4.88 5.46 -10.18
CA ARG A 143 -4.71 6.45 -11.25
C ARG A 143 -4.11 5.79 -12.49
N LYS A 144 -4.57 6.20 -13.68
CA LYS A 144 -3.95 5.84 -14.98
C LYS A 144 -4.08 6.93 -16.01
N ASN A 145 -3.16 6.91 -16.97
CA ASN A 145 -3.36 7.59 -18.26
C ASN A 145 -4.02 6.64 -19.26
N PRO A 146 -4.88 7.15 -20.16
CA PRO A 146 -5.41 6.35 -21.24
C PRO A 146 -4.27 5.75 -22.09
N GLY A 147 -4.31 4.43 -22.29
CA GLY A 147 -3.28 3.71 -23.05
C GLY A 147 -2.16 3.10 -22.20
N GLU A 148 -2.05 3.39 -20.92
CA GLU A 148 -1.14 2.67 -20.01
C GLU A 148 -1.64 1.23 -19.80
N VAL A 149 -0.74 0.26 -20.02
CA VAL A 149 -1.03 -1.16 -19.82
C VAL A 149 -0.69 -1.57 -18.38
N THR A 150 -1.56 -2.35 -17.77
CA THR A 150 -1.58 -2.67 -16.33
C THR A 150 -0.48 -3.56 -15.82
N SER A 151 0.11 -4.39 -16.68
CA SER A 151 0.73 -5.64 -16.24
C SER A 151 2.04 -5.52 -15.49
N ASP A 152 2.75 -4.40 -15.57
CA ASP A 152 4.12 -4.30 -15.05
C ASP A 152 4.37 -3.13 -14.07
N GLN A 153 3.34 -2.39 -13.70
CA GLN A 153 3.48 -1.20 -12.84
C GLN A 153 3.98 -1.49 -11.42
N PHE A 154 3.86 -2.72 -10.95
CA PHE A 154 4.45 -3.12 -9.66
C PHE A 154 5.98 -3.35 -9.73
N ARG A 155 6.59 -3.27 -10.92
CA ARG A 155 8.02 -3.56 -11.13
C ARG A 155 8.84 -2.42 -11.73
N HIS A 156 8.20 -1.37 -12.23
CA HIS A 156 8.90 -0.25 -12.84
C HIS A 156 8.68 1.04 -12.05
N PRO A 157 9.76 1.78 -11.76
CA PRO A 157 9.62 3.14 -11.26
C PRO A 157 8.90 3.95 -12.34
N THR A 158 7.60 4.15 -12.16
CA THR A 158 6.85 5.11 -12.94
C THR A 158 7.50 6.48 -12.83
N GLN A 159 7.26 7.34 -13.79
CA GLN A 159 7.85 8.68 -13.86
C GLN A 159 7.91 9.34 -12.48
N ARG A 160 9.09 9.89 -12.14
CA ARG A 160 9.29 10.67 -10.92
C ARG A 160 8.12 11.64 -10.72
N GLY A 161 7.50 11.60 -9.55
CA GLY A 161 6.39 12.49 -9.20
C GLY A 161 5.04 11.81 -8.97
N TYR A 162 4.81 10.58 -9.45
CA TYR A 162 3.55 9.88 -9.25
C TYR A 162 3.60 8.77 -8.20
N VAL A 163 4.56 7.90 -8.35
CA VAL A 163 4.79 6.75 -7.47
C VAL A 163 6.27 6.63 -7.20
N GLU A 164 6.63 6.41 -5.97
CA GLU A 164 7.96 5.97 -5.60
C GLU A 164 7.86 4.62 -4.90
N THR A 165 8.68 3.66 -5.31
CA THR A 165 8.80 2.35 -4.68
C THR A 165 10.19 2.23 -4.08
N VAL A 166 10.24 1.86 -2.83
CA VAL A 166 11.47 1.73 -2.08
C VAL A 166 11.66 0.29 -1.64
N ASP A 167 12.80 -0.28 -2.01
CA ASP A 167 13.32 -1.48 -1.38
C ASP A 167 13.90 -1.10 0.00
N VAL A 168 13.11 -1.31 1.04
CA VAL A 168 13.47 -0.89 2.40
C VAL A 168 14.66 -1.67 2.95
N LEU A 169 14.89 -2.87 2.46
CA LEU A 169 16.07 -3.65 2.81
C LEU A 169 17.34 -3.00 2.26
N LYS A 170 17.34 -2.60 0.99
CA LYS A 170 18.52 -1.99 0.37
C LYS A 170 18.76 -0.58 0.87
N ARG A 171 17.71 0.24 0.97
CA ARG A 171 17.82 1.65 1.35
C ARG A 171 18.06 1.82 2.84
N ASP A 172 17.26 1.17 3.69
CA ASP A 172 17.17 1.45 5.11
C ASP A 172 17.73 0.33 5.97
N GLN A 173 18.24 -0.79 5.36
CA GLN A 173 18.70 -2.00 6.04
C GLN A 173 17.65 -2.57 7.00
N LYS A 174 16.37 -2.51 6.61
CA LYS A 174 15.24 -2.98 7.39
C LYS A 174 14.42 -4.02 6.64
N VAL A 175 13.74 -4.86 7.41
CA VAL A 175 12.79 -5.85 6.92
C VAL A 175 11.55 -5.75 7.78
N VAL A 176 10.40 -5.67 7.18
CA VAL A 176 9.12 -5.68 7.89
C VAL A 176 8.59 -7.12 7.93
N GLU A 177 8.40 -7.65 9.12
CA GLU A 177 7.79 -8.97 9.35
C GLU A 177 6.39 -8.79 9.95
N LEU A 178 5.40 -9.46 9.34
CA LEU A 178 4.02 -9.43 9.79
C LEU A 178 3.73 -10.63 10.71
N GLU A 179 3.19 -10.33 11.88
CA GLU A 179 2.68 -11.33 12.84
C GLU A 179 1.14 -11.38 12.67
N LEU A 180 0.62 -12.54 12.24
CA LEU A 180 -0.82 -12.77 12.03
C LEU A 180 -1.55 -13.04 13.34
#